data_00ec26bbe291e5ca1da0fb9fe9d669bf
#
_entry.id   00ec26bbe291e5ca1da0fb9fe9d669bf
#
_cell.length_a   1.000
_cell.length_b   1.000
_cell.length_c   1.000
_cell.angle_alpha   90.00
_cell.angle_beta   90.00
_cell.angle_gamma   90.00
#
_symmetry.space_group_name_H-M   'P 1'
#
loop_
_entity.id
_entity.type
_entity.pdbx_description
1 polymer ?
#
loop_
_entity_poly.entity_id
_entity_poly.type
_entity_poly.pdbx_seq_one_letter_code
_entity_poly.pdbx_strand_id
1 'polypeptide(L)'
;ANNLVNLLKITSENSIQARLSFELLASVIPVFLINQVWLAYLEGHEKFANLNVQKVISSSLIAILPAIFCWYKPSLFYAILGLVVGRYLSLAITFFVCRKMIIQSGIGFNVIVFNRLMVFGGWLTVSNIISPIMVYFDRFVISNIMGANRIAFYTAPAEAIARLTNIPSA
;
A
#
# COMPACT_ATOMS: atom_id res chain seq x y z
N ALA A 1 -18.38 2.46 -7.81
CA ALA A 1 -18.23 1.08 -8.28
C ALA A 1 -18.81 0.88 -9.69
N ASN A 2 -20.05 1.31 -9.96
CA ASN A 2 -20.71 1.12 -11.28
C ASN A 2 -19.92 1.73 -12.45
N ASN A 3 -19.39 2.92 -12.30
CA ASN A 3 -18.64 3.61 -13.35
C ASN A 3 -17.29 2.91 -13.68
N LEU A 4 -16.67 2.29 -12.69
CA LEU A 4 -15.41 1.54 -12.88
C LEU A 4 -15.65 0.21 -13.60
N VAL A 5 -16.74 -0.49 -13.29
CA VAL A 5 -17.12 -1.75 -13.96
C VAL A 5 -17.41 -1.50 -15.44
N ASN A 6 -18.09 -0.38 -15.78
CA ASN A 6 -18.39 0.01 -17.15
C ASN A 6 -17.12 0.41 -17.94
N LEU A 7 -16.17 1.09 -17.30
CA LEU A 7 -14.88 1.47 -17.89
C LEU A 7 -14.00 0.26 -18.23
N LEU A 8 -14.05 -0.80 -17.44
CA LEU A 8 -13.24 -2.00 -17.59
C LEU A 8 -13.85 -3.03 -18.55
N LYS A 9 -15.02 -2.76 -19.16
CA LYS A 9 -15.72 -3.67 -20.11
C LYS A 9 -15.84 -5.11 -19.58
N ILE A 10 -16.11 -5.26 -18.29
CA ILE A 10 -16.24 -6.58 -17.65
C ILE A 10 -17.52 -7.25 -18.16
N THR A 11 -17.41 -8.50 -18.60
CA THR A 11 -18.54 -9.30 -19.09
C THR A 11 -19.63 -9.40 -18.00
N SER A 12 -20.89 -9.32 -18.40
CA SER A 12 -22.07 -9.18 -17.51
C SER A 12 -22.17 -10.24 -16.42
N GLU A 13 -21.69 -11.46 -16.62
CA GLU A 13 -21.68 -12.53 -15.63
C GLU A 13 -20.76 -12.26 -14.44
N ASN A 14 -19.65 -11.55 -14.65
CA ASN A 14 -18.68 -11.24 -13.61
C ASN A 14 -18.85 -9.84 -12.98
N SER A 15 -19.82 -9.07 -13.46
CA SER A 15 -20.02 -7.67 -13.04
C SER A 15 -20.43 -7.55 -11.55
N ILE A 16 -21.25 -8.47 -11.06
CA ILE A 16 -21.69 -8.49 -9.65
C ILE A 16 -20.51 -8.85 -8.72
N GLN A 17 -19.72 -9.85 -9.10
CA GLN A 17 -18.54 -10.23 -8.31
C GLN A 17 -17.49 -9.12 -8.30
N ALA A 18 -17.27 -8.47 -9.45
CA ALA A 18 -16.37 -7.32 -9.56
C ALA A 18 -16.83 -6.15 -8.69
N ARG A 19 -18.12 -5.82 -8.70
CA ARG A 19 -18.68 -4.76 -7.88
C ARG A 19 -18.49 -5.02 -6.38
N LEU A 20 -18.87 -6.20 -5.90
CA LEU A 20 -18.67 -6.60 -4.51
C LEU A 20 -17.19 -6.55 -4.11
N SER A 21 -16.30 -6.98 -5.02
CA SER A 21 -14.85 -6.93 -4.82
C SER A 21 -14.34 -5.49 -4.66
N PHE A 22 -14.84 -4.54 -5.47
CA PHE A 22 -14.48 -3.12 -5.33
C PHE A 22 -15.01 -2.49 -4.05
N GLU A 23 -16.23 -2.83 -3.63
CA GLU A 23 -16.80 -2.36 -2.37
C GLU A 23 -16.01 -2.88 -1.16
N LEU A 24 -15.61 -4.15 -1.19
CA LEU A 24 -14.73 -4.74 -0.17
C LEU A 24 -13.36 -4.06 -0.14
N LEU A 25 -12.74 -3.83 -1.30
CA LEU A 25 -11.45 -3.13 -1.37
C LEU A 25 -11.54 -1.69 -0.85
N ALA A 26 -12.65 -1.00 -1.13
CA ALA A 26 -12.86 0.34 -0.61
C ALA A 26 -12.92 0.36 0.93
N SER A 27 -13.50 -0.66 1.55
CA SER A 27 -13.54 -0.79 3.02
C SER A 27 -12.16 -0.98 3.65
N VAL A 28 -11.20 -1.50 2.89
CA VAL A 28 -9.81 -1.72 3.37
C VAL A 28 -9.02 -0.42 3.45
N ILE A 29 -9.38 0.61 2.67
CA ILE A 29 -8.63 1.86 2.64
C ILE A 29 -8.51 2.51 4.04
N PRO A 30 -9.60 2.75 4.79
CA PRO A 30 -9.49 3.32 6.13
C PRO A 30 -8.72 2.41 7.09
N VAL A 31 -8.89 1.10 7.00
CA VAL A 31 -8.14 0.11 7.81
C VAL A 31 -6.64 0.22 7.56
N PHE A 32 -6.26 0.31 6.30
CA PHE A 32 -4.87 0.49 5.89
C PHE A 32 -4.30 1.80 6.43
N LEU A 33 -5.01 2.92 6.29
CA LEU A 33 -4.55 4.23 6.76
C LEU A 33 -4.33 4.23 8.28
N ILE A 34 -5.28 3.69 9.05
CA ILE A 34 -5.15 3.58 10.51
C ILE A 34 -3.92 2.72 10.88
N ASN A 35 -3.74 1.59 10.19
CA ASN A 35 -2.60 0.72 10.44
C ASN A 35 -1.26 1.45 10.17
N GLN A 36 -1.16 2.23 9.10
CA GLN A 36 0.03 3.03 8.78
C GLN A 36 0.33 4.09 9.84
N VAL A 37 -0.69 4.75 10.38
CA VAL A 37 -0.51 5.72 11.47
C VAL A 37 0.07 5.04 12.73
N TRP A 38 -0.41 3.84 13.08
CA TRP A 38 0.12 3.12 14.24
C TRP A 38 1.54 2.60 14.01
N LEU A 39 1.87 2.16 12.80
CA LEU A 39 3.24 1.78 12.45
C LEU A 39 4.18 2.98 12.50
N ALA A 40 3.78 4.14 11.95
CA ALA A 40 4.56 5.37 12.04
C ALA A 40 4.76 5.82 13.50
N TYR A 41 3.77 5.59 14.37
CA TYR A 41 3.89 5.86 15.79
C TYR A 41 4.96 4.98 16.46
N LEU A 42 5.02 3.68 16.14
CA LEU A 42 6.07 2.77 16.61
C LEU A 42 7.46 3.20 16.10
N GLU A 43 7.53 3.63 14.84
CA GLU A 43 8.76 4.12 14.23
C GLU A 43 9.26 5.39 14.90
N GLY A 44 8.38 6.36 15.16
CA GLY A 44 8.69 7.60 15.88
C GLY A 44 9.14 7.39 17.33
N HIS A 45 8.82 6.24 17.95
CA HIS A 45 9.30 5.85 19.29
C HIS A 45 10.50 4.89 19.23
N GLU A 46 11.14 4.75 18.07
CA GLU A 46 12.33 3.93 17.85
C GLU A 46 12.14 2.43 18.24
N LYS A 47 10.90 1.95 18.28
CA LYS A 47 10.59 0.54 18.60
C LYS A 47 10.73 -0.34 17.37
N PHE A 48 11.90 -0.30 16.73
CA PHE A 48 12.18 -0.97 15.46
C PHE A 48 11.99 -2.49 15.51
N ALA A 49 12.30 -3.14 16.64
CA ALA A 49 12.09 -4.57 16.77
C ALA A 49 10.60 -4.94 16.63
N ASN A 50 9.71 -4.23 17.34
CA ASN A 50 8.27 -4.45 17.26
C ASN A 50 7.72 -4.08 15.88
N LEU A 51 8.22 -2.99 15.29
CA LEU A 51 7.86 -2.55 13.95
C LEU A 51 8.21 -3.61 12.90
N ASN A 52 9.43 -4.15 12.93
CA ASN A 52 9.89 -5.15 11.97
C ASN A 52 9.13 -6.46 12.10
N VAL A 53 8.95 -6.96 13.32
CA VAL A 53 8.13 -8.15 13.57
C VAL A 53 6.72 -7.96 13.04
N GLN A 54 6.11 -6.82 13.31
CA GLN A 54 4.76 -6.49 12.83
C GLN A 54 4.72 -6.40 11.29
N LYS A 55 5.69 -5.76 10.65
CA LYS A 55 5.79 -5.70 9.18
C LYS A 55 5.90 -7.09 8.57
N VAL A 56 6.73 -7.96 9.14
CA VAL A 56 6.89 -9.35 8.65
C VAL A 56 5.60 -10.14 8.80
N ILE A 57 4.96 -10.11 9.97
CA ILE A 57 3.69 -10.81 10.20
C ILE A 57 2.61 -10.30 9.26
N SER A 58 2.48 -8.98 9.12
CA SER A 58 1.48 -8.37 8.24
C SER A 58 1.70 -8.74 6.77
N SER A 59 2.94 -8.69 6.29
CA SER A 59 3.28 -9.08 4.91
C SER A 59 2.99 -10.55 4.66
N SER A 60 3.31 -11.42 5.62
CA SER A 60 3.02 -12.86 5.54
C SER A 60 1.52 -13.12 5.49
N LEU A 61 0.73 -12.47 6.34
CA LEU A 61 -0.73 -12.62 6.34
C LEU A 61 -1.36 -12.18 5.02
N ILE A 62 -0.92 -11.02 4.49
CA ILE A 62 -1.43 -10.47 3.23
C ILE A 62 -1.06 -11.35 2.03
N ALA A 63 0.05 -12.09 2.09
CA ALA A 63 0.47 -13.00 1.03
C ALA A 63 -0.21 -14.39 1.15
N ILE A 64 -0.27 -14.94 2.35
CA ILE A 64 -0.72 -16.31 2.59
C ILE A 64 -2.25 -16.44 2.53
N LEU A 65 -2.99 -15.49 3.12
CA LEU A 65 -4.45 -15.59 3.19
C LEU A 65 -5.14 -15.61 1.83
N PRO A 66 -4.82 -14.73 0.87
CA PRO A 66 -5.39 -14.83 -0.47
C PRO A 66 -5.08 -16.17 -1.14
N ALA A 67 -3.87 -16.71 -0.96
CA ALA A 67 -3.48 -18.01 -1.51
C ALA A 67 -4.33 -19.16 -0.93
N ILE A 68 -4.56 -19.17 0.40
CA ILE A 68 -5.41 -20.17 1.07
C ILE A 68 -6.86 -20.07 0.56
N PHE A 69 -7.39 -18.85 0.46
CA PHE A 69 -8.78 -18.66 0.00
C PHE A 69 -8.95 -19.06 -1.47
N CYS A 70 -7.95 -18.77 -2.33
CA CYS A 70 -7.93 -19.24 -3.71
C CYS A 70 -7.78 -20.74 -3.85
N TRP A 71 -7.05 -21.39 -2.93
CA TRP A 71 -6.94 -22.84 -2.90
C TRP A 71 -8.30 -23.50 -2.66
N TYR A 72 -9.12 -22.92 -1.77
CA TYR A 72 -10.46 -23.43 -1.48
C TYR A 72 -11.44 -23.22 -2.63
N LYS A 73 -11.44 -22.02 -3.23
CA LYS A 73 -12.21 -21.70 -4.44
C LYS A 73 -11.41 -20.73 -5.33
N PRO A 74 -11.03 -21.15 -6.56
CA PRO A 74 -10.27 -20.29 -7.48
C PRO A 74 -11.19 -19.22 -8.08
N SER A 75 -11.39 -18.11 -7.36
CA SER A 75 -12.18 -16.96 -7.79
C SER A 75 -11.55 -15.68 -7.30
N LEU A 76 -11.63 -14.63 -8.13
CA LEU A 76 -11.16 -13.29 -7.78
C LEU A 76 -11.77 -12.78 -6.46
N PHE A 77 -13.05 -13.07 -6.24
CA PHE A 77 -13.76 -12.67 -5.03
C PHE A 77 -13.12 -13.29 -3.76
N TYR A 78 -12.77 -14.58 -3.79
CA TYR A 78 -12.12 -15.25 -2.65
C TYR A 78 -10.69 -14.74 -2.42
N ALA A 79 -9.94 -14.42 -3.48
CA ALA A 79 -8.64 -13.77 -3.34
C ALA A 79 -8.73 -12.42 -2.60
N ILE A 80 -9.69 -11.60 -3.00
CA ILE A 80 -9.94 -10.30 -2.38
C ILE A 80 -10.44 -10.45 -0.94
N LEU A 81 -11.31 -11.41 -0.67
CA LEU A 81 -11.75 -11.73 0.69
C LEU A 81 -10.56 -12.10 1.59
N GLY A 82 -9.66 -12.96 1.12
CA GLY A 82 -8.44 -13.32 1.85
C GLY A 82 -7.56 -12.10 2.14
N LEU A 83 -7.41 -11.19 1.17
CA LEU A 83 -6.67 -9.94 1.34
C LEU A 83 -7.32 -9.03 2.39
N VAL A 84 -8.64 -8.87 2.33
CA VAL A 84 -9.42 -8.07 3.29
C VAL A 84 -9.24 -8.61 4.70
N VAL A 85 -9.44 -9.92 4.88
CA VAL A 85 -9.24 -10.59 6.19
C VAL A 85 -7.80 -10.38 6.68
N GLY A 86 -6.80 -10.52 5.81
CA GLY A 86 -5.40 -10.27 6.15
C GLY A 86 -5.15 -8.85 6.64
N ARG A 87 -5.78 -7.86 6.03
CA ARG A 87 -5.67 -6.45 6.45
C ARG A 87 -6.30 -6.18 7.81
N TYR A 88 -7.49 -6.74 8.07
CA TYR A 88 -8.13 -6.61 9.37
C TYR A 88 -7.36 -7.33 10.49
N LEU A 89 -6.82 -8.52 10.21
CA LEU A 89 -5.95 -9.23 11.16
C LEU A 89 -4.67 -8.45 11.44
N SER A 90 -4.03 -7.91 10.39
CA SER A 90 -2.86 -7.03 10.54
C SER A 90 -3.17 -5.84 11.44
N LEU A 91 -4.29 -5.14 11.22
CA LEU A 91 -4.73 -4.03 12.06
C LEU A 91 -4.93 -4.48 13.52
N ALA A 92 -5.60 -5.61 13.73
CA ALA A 92 -5.84 -6.14 15.09
C ALA A 92 -4.50 -6.42 15.81
N ILE A 93 -3.55 -7.05 15.14
CA ILE A 93 -2.22 -7.33 15.73
C ILE A 93 -1.50 -6.02 16.07
N THR A 94 -1.49 -5.05 15.14
CA THR A 94 -0.88 -3.74 15.39
C THR A 94 -1.54 -3.04 16.58
N PHE A 95 -2.86 -3.12 16.70
CA PHE A 95 -3.59 -2.57 17.84
C PHE A 95 -3.13 -3.21 19.15
N PHE A 96 -3.01 -4.53 19.22
CA PHE A 96 -2.54 -5.20 20.44
C PHE A 96 -1.12 -4.81 20.82
N VAL A 97 -0.24 -4.61 19.84
CA VAL A 97 1.14 -4.15 20.04
C VAL A 97 1.15 -2.70 20.56
N CYS A 98 0.33 -1.84 19.96
CA CYS A 98 0.31 -0.40 20.27
C CYS A 98 -0.62 -0.03 21.44
N ARG A 99 -1.51 -0.93 21.91
CA ARG A 99 -2.60 -0.60 22.84
C ARG A 99 -2.15 0.16 24.09
N LYS A 100 -1.05 -0.27 24.70
CA LYS A 100 -0.53 0.39 25.92
C LYS A 100 -0.11 1.83 25.65
N MET A 101 0.50 2.06 24.49
CA MET A 101 0.99 3.37 24.09
C MET A 101 -0.16 4.29 23.69
N ILE A 102 -1.15 3.76 22.97
CA ILE A 102 -2.35 4.51 22.54
C ILE A 102 -3.15 4.98 23.76
N ILE A 103 -3.35 4.08 24.75
CA ILE A 103 -4.09 4.40 25.98
C ILE A 103 -3.34 5.46 26.82
N GLN A 104 -2.01 5.37 26.88
CA GLN A 104 -1.18 6.32 27.65
C GLN A 104 -1.07 7.70 26.99
N SER A 105 -1.10 7.77 25.67
CA SER A 105 -0.97 9.04 24.93
C SER A 105 -2.23 9.91 25.02
N GLY A 106 -3.39 9.31 25.29
CA GLY A 106 -4.68 10.02 25.27
C GLY A 106 -5.08 10.46 23.86
N ILE A 107 -6.30 10.95 23.74
CA ILE A 107 -6.82 11.53 22.49
C ILE A 107 -6.87 13.05 22.68
N GLY A 108 -5.90 13.76 22.09
CA GLY A 108 -5.85 15.21 22.10
C GLY A 108 -5.73 15.75 20.68
N PHE A 109 -6.57 16.72 20.32
CA PHE A 109 -6.45 17.42 19.05
C PHE A 109 -5.78 18.78 19.26
N ASN A 110 -4.60 18.98 18.67
CA ASN A 110 -3.86 20.23 18.72
C ASN A 110 -3.75 20.82 17.31
N VAL A 111 -4.38 21.97 17.10
CA VAL A 111 -4.43 22.66 15.80
C VAL A 111 -3.03 23.02 15.29
N ILE A 112 -2.10 23.37 16.18
CA ILE A 112 -0.73 23.74 15.79
C ILE A 112 -0.01 22.51 15.22
N VAL A 113 -0.12 21.37 15.92
CA VAL A 113 0.47 20.10 15.47
C VAL A 113 -0.17 19.62 14.16
N PHE A 114 -1.49 19.75 14.06
CA PHE A 114 -2.22 19.39 12.84
C PHE A 114 -1.75 20.22 11.65
N ASN A 115 -1.64 21.54 11.80
CA ASN A 115 -1.19 22.41 10.71
C ASN A 115 0.26 22.08 10.28
N ARG A 116 1.15 21.80 11.24
CA ARG A 116 2.52 21.38 10.97
C ARG A 116 2.58 20.06 10.21
N LEU A 117 1.75 19.09 10.59
CA LEU A 117 1.63 17.80 9.90
C LEU A 117 1.08 17.97 8.48
N MET A 118 0.10 18.86 8.27
CA MET A 118 -0.47 19.13 6.96
C MET A 118 0.55 19.77 6.01
N VAL A 119 1.32 20.73 6.49
CA VAL A 119 2.37 21.37 5.69
C VAL A 119 3.47 20.36 5.32
N PHE A 120 3.95 19.59 6.30
CA PHE A 120 4.98 18.58 6.07
C PHE A 120 4.47 17.44 5.17
N GLY A 121 3.30 16.88 5.47
CA GLY A 121 2.68 15.84 4.68
C GLY A 121 2.32 16.28 3.26
N GLY A 122 1.85 17.51 3.10
CA GLY A 122 1.60 18.11 1.79
C GLY A 122 2.86 18.18 0.95
N TRP A 123 3.96 18.69 1.49
CA TRP A 123 5.25 18.72 0.82
C TRP A 123 5.76 17.33 0.45
N LEU A 124 5.67 16.39 1.38
CA LEU A 124 6.06 14.99 1.15
C LEU A 124 5.21 14.35 0.04
N THR A 125 3.91 14.64 0.01
CA THR A 125 3.01 14.16 -1.05
C THR A 125 3.40 14.69 -2.41
N VAL A 126 3.69 15.98 -2.52
CA VAL A 126 4.15 16.60 -3.77
C VAL A 126 5.47 15.96 -4.24
N SER A 127 6.42 15.76 -3.34
CA SER A 127 7.70 15.10 -3.66
C SER A 127 7.50 13.67 -4.15
N ASN A 128 6.62 12.91 -3.49
CA ASN A 128 6.32 11.52 -3.85
C ASN A 128 5.55 11.39 -5.18
N ILE A 129 4.88 12.45 -5.64
CA ILE A 129 4.25 12.49 -6.96
C ILE A 129 5.27 12.89 -8.03
N ILE A 130 6.10 13.89 -7.77
CA ILE A 130 7.06 14.42 -8.75
C ILE A 130 8.14 13.38 -9.06
N SER A 131 8.69 12.69 -8.05
CA SER A 131 9.79 11.73 -8.25
C SER A 131 9.47 10.62 -9.26
N PRO A 132 8.34 9.90 -9.18
CA PRO A 132 7.96 8.92 -10.19
C PRO A 132 7.74 9.55 -11.57
N ILE A 133 7.12 10.74 -11.62
CA ILE A 133 6.88 11.43 -12.88
C ILE A 133 8.21 11.69 -13.61
N MET A 134 9.23 12.18 -12.90
CA MET A 134 10.56 12.40 -13.50
C MET A 134 11.15 11.11 -14.08
N VAL A 135 11.10 10.00 -13.32
CA VAL A 135 11.62 8.71 -13.77
C VAL A 135 10.87 8.18 -15.00
N TYR A 136 9.55 8.31 -15.02
CA TYR A 136 8.74 7.88 -16.18
C TYR A 136 8.92 8.82 -17.37
N PHE A 137 9.12 10.10 -17.14
CA PHE A 137 9.39 11.09 -18.20
C PHE A 137 10.69 10.78 -18.90
N ASP A 138 11.77 10.47 -18.19
CA ASP A 138 13.04 10.05 -18.77
C ASP A 138 12.87 8.84 -19.69
N ARG A 139 12.14 7.83 -19.20
CA ARG A 139 11.84 6.62 -20.00
C ARG A 139 11.01 6.94 -21.22
N PHE A 140 10.04 7.85 -21.11
CA PHE A 140 9.20 8.28 -22.23
C PHE A 140 10.03 9.00 -23.30
N VAL A 141 10.90 9.92 -22.92
CA VAL A 141 11.80 10.65 -23.84
C VAL A 141 12.74 9.67 -24.54
N ILE A 142 13.39 8.77 -23.82
CA ILE A 142 14.30 7.78 -24.38
C ILE A 142 13.54 6.84 -25.35
N SER A 143 12.34 6.39 -25.00
CA SER A 143 11.51 5.55 -25.86
C SER A 143 11.15 6.24 -27.18
N ASN A 144 10.87 7.54 -27.10
CA ASN A 144 10.50 8.33 -28.29
C ASN A 144 11.70 8.56 -29.25
N ILE A 145 12.91 8.70 -28.69
CA ILE A 145 14.13 8.97 -29.49
C ILE A 145 14.74 7.67 -30.02
N MET A 146 14.84 6.63 -29.21
CA MET A 146 15.56 5.38 -29.54
C MET A 146 14.65 4.25 -30.02
N GLY A 147 13.34 4.42 -29.90
CA GLY A 147 12.33 3.39 -30.20
C GLY A 147 12.06 2.43 -29.04
N ALA A 148 10.84 1.94 -28.98
CA ALA A 148 10.36 1.10 -27.87
C ALA A 148 11.17 -0.21 -27.68
N ASN A 149 11.76 -0.74 -28.76
CA ASN A 149 12.54 -1.99 -28.68
C ASN A 149 13.89 -1.82 -27.96
N ARG A 150 14.41 -0.60 -27.86
CA ARG A 150 15.72 -0.33 -27.22
C ARG A 150 15.59 0.14 -25.79
N ILE A 151 14.41 0.51 -25.35
CA ILE A 151 14.18 1.00 -23.97
C ILE A 151 14.54 -0.05 -22.91
N ALA A 152 14.41 -1.33 -23.23
CA ALA A 152 14.75 -2.44 -22.34
C ALA A 152 16.24 -2.42 -21.92
N PHE A 153 17.14 -2.05 -22.83
CA PHE A 153 18.57 -1.93 -22.55
C PHE A 153 18.91 -0.81 -21.59
N TYR A 154 18.06 0.23 -21.51
CA TYR A 154 18.21 1.31 -20.54
C TYR A 154 17.52 1.00 -19.21
N THR A 155 16.30 0.45 -19.26
CA THR A 155 15.50 0.23 -18.05
C THR A 155 16.02 -0.92 -17.21
N ALA A 156 16.55 -1.98 -17.81
CA ALA A 156 17.04 -3.13 -17.05
C ALA A 156 18.23 -2.79 -16.13
N PRO A 157 19.30 -2.10 -16.60
CA PRO A 157 20.37 -1.65 -15.71
C PRO A 157 19.90 -0.61 -14.68
N ALA A 158 19.04 0.33 -15.08
CA ALA A 158 18.51 1.36 -14.20
C ALA A 158 17.68 0.75 -13.05
N GLU A 159 16.88 -0.27 -13.32
CA GLU A 159 16.13 -0.99 -12.28
C GLU A 159 17.03 -1.82 -11.38
N ALA A 160 18.08 -2.43 -11.91
CA ALA A 160 19.05 -3.17 -11.10
C ALA A 160 19.75 -2.23 -10.11
N ILE A 161 20.19 -1.06 -10.56
CA ILE A 161 20.79 -0.03 -9.69
C ILE A 161 19.79 0.46 -8.65
N ALA A 162 18.54 0.76 -9.05
CA ALA A 162 17.49 1.20 -8.14
C ALA A 162 17.19 0.16 -7.04
N ARG A 163 17.26 -1.13 -7.37
CA ARG A 163 17.11 -2.21 -6.37
C ARG A 163 18.28 -2.25 -5.39
N LEU A 164 19.50 -2.04 -5.87
CA LEU A 164 20.70 -2.01 -5.02
C LEU A 164 20.70 -0.80 -4.08
N THR A 165 20.26 0.36 -4.54
CA THR A 165 20.17 1.58 -3.70
C THR A 165 19.08 1.51 -2.63
N ASN A 166 18.09 0.63 -2.78
CA ASN A 166 17.05 0.41 -1.77
C ASN A 166 17.52 -0.49 -0.60
N ILE A 167 18.64 -1.22 -0.75
CA ILE A 167 19.17 -2.10 0.32
C ILE A 167 19.57 -1.32 1.59
N PRO A 168 20.28 -0.18 1.50
CA PRO A 168 20.65 0.60 2.69
C PRO A 168 19.48 1.36 3.33
N SER A 169 18.36 1.51 2.64
CA SER A 169 17.19 2.26 3.11
C SER A 169 16.10 1.38 3.74
N ALA A 170 16.33 0.08 3.80
CA ALA A 170 15.44 -0.89 4.45
C ALA A 170 15.87 -1.14 5.88
#